data_c9427ecdf30115e5789545149249c804
#
_entry.id   c9427ecdf30115e5789545149249c804
#
_cell.length_a   1.000
_cell.length_b   1.000
_cell.length_c   1.000
_cell.angle_alpha   90.00
_cell.angle_beta   90.00
_cell.angle_gamma   90.00
#
_symmetry.space_group_name_H-M   'P 1'
#
loop_
_entity.id
_entity.type
_entity.pdbx_description
1 polymer ?
#
loop_
_entity_poly.entity_id
_entity_poly.type
_entity_poly.pdbx_seq_one_letter_code
_entity_poly.pdbx_strand_id
1 'polypeptide(L)'
;MTDYLHNHPNFNDLILILSNELSISPILIVKDYWIMHCLYGLQNQGLNFQMKGGTSLSKGYNLIQRFSEDIDILIEPPKELSVYVGRNQNKDIHRDSRRHFYDWLAQNIKIDGIVKSERDTAFDDDKYRSGGIRLYYQTSYNNPKDIKDGILLEVGFDDVTPNFPKTVSSWAYDYAEKKIDIRDNRAKNVLCYHPGYTLVEKLQTISTKFRKQQAQGTFS
;
A
#
# COMPACT_ATOMS: atom_id res chain seq x y z
N MET A 1 -26.52 5.73 11.85
CA MET A 1 -25.04 5.92 11.87
C MET A 1 -24.61 6.06 10.44
N THR A 2 -23.75 7.03 10.16
CA THR A 2 -23.10 7.18 8.86
C THR A 2 -22.22 5.96 8.58
N ASP A 3 -22.27 5.43 7.37
CA ASP A 3 -21.51 4.26 6.94
C ASP A 3 -20.38 4.66 5.99
N TYR A 4 -19.48 3.73 5.70
CA TYR A 4 -18.42 3.96 4.73
C TYR A 4 -18.98 4.14 3.32
N LEU A 5 -18.27 4.92 2.51
CA LEU A 5 -18.70 5.21 1.14
C LEU A 5 -18.91 3.95 0.29
N HIS A 6 -18.09 2.90 0.47
CA HIS A 6 -18.22 1.65 -0.30
C HIS A 6 -19.49 0.85 0.04
N ASN A 7 -20.17 1.11 1.16
CA ASN A 7 -21.46 0.55 1.52
C ASN A 7 -22.64 1.40 1.05
N HIS A 8 -22.39 2.59 0.47
CA HIS A 8 -23.43 3.45 -0.02
C HIS A 8 -24.03 2.90 -1.33
N PRO A 9 -25.37 2.84 -1.48
CA PRO A 9 -26.02 2.25 -2.67
C PRO A 9 -25.59 2.89 -4.00
N ASN A 10 -25.26 4.18 -3.98
CA ASN A 10 -24.83 4.93 -5.17
C ASN A 10 -23.29 4.96 -5.32
N PHE A 11 -22.53 4.08 -4.67
CA PHE A 11 -21.07 4.07 -4.78
C PHE A 11 -20.59 3.95 -6.24
N ASN A 12 -21.17 2.99 -6.98
CA ASN A 12 -20.79 2.79 -8.38
C ASN A 12 -21.13 3.97 -9.29
N ASP A 13 -22.30 4.61 -9.07
CA ASP A 13 -22.69 5.81 -9.84
C ASP A 13 -21.71 6.98 -9.59
N LEU A 14 -21.31 7.17 -8.32
CA LEU A 14 -20.32 8.17 -7.95
C LEU A 14 -18.98 7.89 -8.64
N ILE A 15 -18.53 6.65 -8.66
CA ILE A 15 -17.29 6.25 -9.36
C ILE A 15 -17.38 6.58 -10.85
N LEU A 16 -18.51 6.31 -11.51
CA LEU A 16 -18.71 6.64 -12.92
C LEU A 16 -18.71 8.15 -13.19
N ILE A 17 -19.35 8.94 -12.34
CA ILE A 17 -19.32 10.41 -12.42
C ILE A 17 -17.89 10.91 -12.34
N LEU A 18 -17.13 10.45 -11.33
CA LEU A 18 -15.74 10.85 -11.17
C LEU A 18 -14.85 10.39 -12.34
N SER A 19 -15.08 9.20 -12.87
CA SER A 19 -14.37 8.68 -14.03
C SER A 19 -14.50 9.63 -15.22
N ASN A 20 -15.71 10.14 -15.46
CA ASN A 20 -15.97 11.10 -16.54
C ASN A 20 -15.36 12.48 -16.24
N GLU A 21 -15.50 12.99 -15.02
CA GLU A 21 -14.98 14.32 -14.64
C GLU A 21 -13.45 14.36 -14.68
N LEU A 22 -12.79 13.30 -14.19
CA LEU A 22 -11.33 13.23 -14.09
C LEU A 22 -10.66 12.63 -15.32
N SER A 23 -11.43 12.01 -16.25
CA SER A 23 -10.91 11.23 -17.37
C SER A 23 -9.97 10.09 -16.91
N ILE A 24 -10.33 9.45 -15.78
CA ILE A 24 -9.59 8.33 -15.17
C ILE A 24 -10.46 7.09 -15.23
N SER A 25 -9.88 5.93 -15.52
CA SER A 25 -10.60 4.64 -15.53
C SER A 25 -11.29 4.38 -14.17
N PRO A 26 -12.57 3.93 -14.15
CA PRO A 26 -13.33 3.66 -12.92
C PRO A 26 -12.58 2.75 -11.95
N ILE A 27 -11.91 1.71 -12.47
CA ILE A 27 -11.17 0.77 -11.62
C ILE A 27 -10.02 1.42 -10.87
N LEU A 28 -9.37 2.45 -11.45
CA LEU A 28 -8.30 3.19 -10.76
C LEU A 28 -8.86 4.06 -9.64
N ILE A 29 -10.06 4.64 -9.82
CA ILE A 29 -10.74 5.42 -8.77
C ILE A 29 -11.16 4.50 -7.62
N VAL A 30 -11.65 3.31 -7.93
CA VAL A 30 -11.97 2.29 -6.92
C VAL A 30 -10.72 1.87 -6.16
N LYS A 31 -9.62 1.55 -6.86
CA LYS A 31 -8.35 1.20 -6.20
C LYS A 31 -7.81 2.33 -5.33
N ASP A 32 -7.90 3.57 -5.80
CA ASP A 32 -7.53 4.75 -5.05
C ASP A 32 -8.27 4.86 -3.72
N TYR A 33 -9.57 4.60 -3.73
CA TYR A 33 -10.40 4.53 -2.54
C TYR A 33 -9.96 3.41 -1.59
N TRP A 34 -9.72 2.21 -2.12
CA TRP A 34 -9.32 1.06 -1.29
C TRP A 34 -7.90 1.19 -0.73
N ILE A 35 -6.97 1.88 -1.40
CA ILE A 35 -5.65 2.23 -0.84
C ILE A 35 -5.83 3.05 0.45
N MET A 36 -6.61 4.13 0.39
CA MET A 36 -6.92 4.96 1.55
C MET A 36 -7.60 4.13 2.66
N HIS A 37 -8.62 3.35 2.31
CA HIS A 37 -9.40 2.58 3.27
C HIS A 37 -8.58 1.46 3.92
N CYS A 38 -7.69 0.81 3.18
CA CYS A 38 -6.77 -0.19 3.74
C CYS A 38 -5.81 0.44 4.76
N LEU A 39 -5.22 1.60 4.47
CA LEU A 39 -4.36 2.32 5.42
C LEU A 39 -5.13 2.72 6.69
N TYR A 40 -6.33 3.24 6.54
CA TYR A 40 -7.22 3.54 7.67
C TYR A 40 -7.55 2.28 8.49
N GLY A 41 -7.86 1.18 7.82
CA GLY A 41 -8.17 -0.10 8.48
C GLY A 41 -6.99 -0.66 9.27
N LEU A 42 -5.77 -0.56 8.75
CA LEU A 42 -4.55 -0.95 9.47
C LEU A 42 -4.36 -0.11 10.75
N GLN A 43 -4.60 1.22 10.68
CA GLN A 43 -4.57 2.09 11.87
C GLN A 43 -5.61 1.71 12.91
N ASN A 44 -6.84 1.42 12.47
CA ASN A 44 -7.92 1.01 13.37
C ASN A 44 -7.66 -0.31 14.08
N GLN A 45 -6.87 -1.20 13.47
CA GLN A 45 -6.40 -2.42 14.12
C GLN A 45 -5.23 -2.19 15.08
N GLY A 46 -4.74 -0.96 15.22
CA GLY A 46 -3.60 -0.63 16.07
C GLY A 46 -2.25 -1.06 15.52
N LEU A 47 -2.15 -1.35 14.21
CA LEU A 47 -0.89 -1.63 13.56
C LEU A 47 -0.11 -0.33 13.35
N ASN A 48 1.09 -0.26 13.90
CA ASN A 48 2.02 0.83 13.66
C ASN A 48 2.72 0.62 12.33
N PHE A 49 2.66 1.61 11.45
CA PHE A 49 3.29 1.51 10.14
C PHE A 49 3.82 2.84 9.62
N GLN A 50 4.72 2.74 8.66
CA GLN A 50 5.32 3.87 7.95
C GLN A 50 5.26 3.58 6.46
N MET A 51 4.87 4.58 5.66
CA MET A 51 4.67 4.43 4.22
C MET A 51 5.85 5.01 3.44
N LYS A 52 6.28 4.30 2.41
CA LYS A 52 7.35 4.72 1.48
C LYS A 52 6.90 4.61 0.01
N GLY A 53 7.84 4.74 -0.90
CA GLY A 53 7.63 4.45 -2.32
C GLY A 53 6.72 5.41 -3.06
N GLY A 54 6.13 4.91 -4.15
CA GLY A 54 5.30 5.68 -5.07
C GLY A 54 4.02 6.20 -4.42
N THR A 55 3.36 5.38 -3.60
CA THR A 55 2.13 5.75 -2.89
C THR A 55 2.36 6.85 -1.86
N SER A 56 3.51 6.84 -1.16
CA SER A 56 3.89 7.96 -0.29
C SER A 56 4.04 9.27 -1.08
N LEU A 57 4.69 9.23 -2.26
CA LEU A 57 4.87 10.43 -3.09
C LEU A 57 3.58 10.94 -3.69
N SER A 58 2.69 10.06 -4.17
CA SER A 58 1.42 10.45 -4.79
C SER A 58 0.36 10.84 -3.77
N LYS A 59 0.15 10.03 -2.74
CA LYS A 59 -0.93 10.20 -1.76
C LYS A 59 -0.54 11.00 -0.52
N GLY A 60 0.68 10.82 -0.03
CA GLY A 60 1.16 11.53 1.15
C GLY A 60 1.60 12.96 0.84
N TYR A 61 2.30 13.16 -0.27
CA TYR A 61 2.90 14.44 -0.63
C TYR A 61 2.30 15.14 -1.85
N ASN A 62 1.46 14.47 -2.63
CA ASN A 62 0.90 14.98 -3.90
C ASN A 62 1.98 15.49 -4.89
N LEU A 63 3.15 14.85 -4.90
CA LEU A 63 4.28 15.26 -5.74
C LEU A 63 4.26 14.64 -7.13
N ILE A 64 3.58 13.52 -7.29
CA ILE A 64 3.43 12.84 -8.57
C ILE A 64 1.96 12.53 -8.82
N GLN A 65 1.52 12.72 -10.07
CA GLN A 65 0.14 12.43 -10.47
C GLN A 65 -0.04 11.00 -10.99
N ARG A 66 1.03 10.20 -10.96
CA ARG A 66 0.98 8.79 -11.37
C ARG A 66 0.21 7.98 -10.34
N PHE A 67 -0.76 7.18 -10.80
CA PHE A 67 -1.39 6.18 -9.98
C PHE A 67 -0.34 5.15 -9.49
N SER A 68 -0.39 4.80 -8.22
CA SER A 68 0.42 3.72 -7.63
C SER A 68 -0.54 2.65 -7.12
N GLU A 69 -0.34 1.40 -7.57
CA GLU A 69 -1.25 0.29 -7.25
C GLU A 69 -0.91 -0.37 -5.91
N ASP A 70 0.34 -0.24 -5.51
CA ASP A 70 0.92 -0.96 -4.38
C ASP A 70 1.18 0.01 -3.23
N ILE A 71 1.07 -0.48 -2.01
CA ILE A 71 1.41 0.25 -0.79
C ILE A 71 2.74 -0.30 -0.28
N ASP A 72 3.83 0.42 -0.53
CA ASP A 72 5.14 0.15 0.07
C ASP A 72 5.12 0.58 1.55
N ILE A 73 5.27 -0.35 2.46
CA ILE A 73 5.02 -0.09 3.87
C ILE A 73 5.98 -0.85 4.78
N LEU A 74 6.46 -0.20 5.83
CA LEU A 74 7.05 -0.86 6.98
C LEU A 74 5.94 -1.02 8.04
N ILE A 75 5.63 -2.25 8.45
CA ILE A 75 4.74 -2.52 9.57
C ILE A 75 5.58 -3.04 10.73
N GLU A 76 5.47 -2.40 11.89
CA GLU A 76 6.17 -2.84 13.10
C GLU A 76 5.58 -4.17 13.58
N PRO A 77 6.40 -5.24 13.68
CA PRO A 77 5.89 -6.50 14.22
C PRO A 77 5.44 -6.36 15.68
N PRO A 78 4.31 -6.96 16.06
CA PRO A 78 3.93 -7.09 17.46
C PRO A 78 5.06 -7.73 18.28
N LYS A 79 5.32 -7.21 19.47
CA LYS A 79 6.43 -7.66 20.32
C LYS A 79 6.37 -9.16 20.65
N GLU A 80 5.16 -9.68 20.73
CA GLU A 80 4.86 -11.07 21.05
C GLU A 80 5.39 -12.05 20.00
N LEU A 81 5.55 -11.59 18.75
CA LEU A 81 6.02 -12.44 17.65
C LEU A 81 7.55 -12.59 17.60
N SER A 82 8.30 -11.82 18.37
CA SER A 82 9.77 -11.91 18.45
C SER A 82 10.46 -11.93 17.08
N VAL A 83 10.10 -11.01 16.18
CA VAL A 83 10.63 -10.97 14.80
C VAL A 83 12.02 -10.33 14.75
N TYR A 84 12.96 -11.00 14.08
CA TYR A 84 14.33 -10.51 13.91
C TYR A 84 14.46 -9.61 12.67
N VAL A 85 14.44 -8.28 12.86
CA VAL A 85 14.43 -7.28 11.77
C VAL A 85 15.80 -6.67 11.46
N GLY A 86 16.84 -6.89 12.31
CA GLY A 86 18.16 -6.30 12.16
C GLY A 86 18.87 -6.69 10.85
N ARG A 87 19.56 -5.74 10.20
CA ARG A 87 20.20 -5.93 8.88
C ARG A 87 21.15 -7.14 8.80
N ASN A 88 21.87 -7.45 9.88
CA ASN A 88 22.83 -8.54 9.93
C ASN A 88 22.23 -9.91 10.40
N GLN A 89 20.93 -9.94 10.65
CA GLN A 89 20.24 -11.13 11.11
C GLN A 89 19.79 -11.98 9.91
N ASN A 90 20.68 -12.88 9.44
CA ASN A 90 20.45 -13.69 8.23
C ASN A 90 20.47 -15.22 8.48
N LYS A 91 20.50 -15.66 9.76
CA LYS A 91 20.37 -17.09 10.10
C LYS A 91 18.96 -17.58 9.74
N ASP A 92 18.79 -18.90 9.59
CA ASP A 92 17.50 -19.49 9.21
C ASP A 92 16.39 -19.13 10.20
N ILE A 93 16.65 -19.19 11.51
CA ILE A 93 15.70 -18.77 12.53
C ILE A 93 15.24 -17.32 12.37
N HIS A 94 16.11 -16.42 11.90
CA HIS A 94 15.76 -15.02 11.64
C HIS A 94 14.88 -14.89 10.39
N ARG A 95 15.16 -15.66 9.34
CA ARG A 95 14.34 -15.68 8.12
C ARG A 95 12.97 -16.26 8.40
N ASP A 96 12.92 -17.37 9.14
CA ASP A 96 11.66 -18.00 9.55
C ASP A 96 10.80 -17.08 10.38
N SER A 97 11.38 -16.31 11.32
CA SER A 97 10.60 -15.36 12.12
C SER A 97 9.94 -14.27 11.24
N ARG A 98 10.63 -13.78 10.19
CA ARG A 98 10.07 -12.81 9.25
C ARG A 98 8.98 -13.44 8.37
N ARG A 99 9.21 -14.65 7.87
CA ARG A 99 8.20 -15.40 7.11
C ARG A 99 6.94 -15.59 7.95
N HIS A 100 7.06 -16.06 9.17
CA HIS A 100 5.93 -16.23 10.09
C HIS A 100 5.20 -14.91 10.37
N PHE A 101 5.92 -13.80 10.45
CA PHE A 101 5.29 -12.48 10.60
C PHE A 101 4.41 -12.12 9.40
N TYR A 102 4.86 -12.35 8.17
CA TYR A 102 4.04 -12.12 6.98
C TYR A 102 2.84 -13.06 6.92
N ASP A 103 3.02 -14.33 7.29
CA ASP A 103 1.91 -15.30 7.39
C ASP A 103 0.89 -14.84 8.44
N TRP A 104 1.37 -14.33 9.57
CA TRP A 104 0.53 -13.76 10.62
C TRP A 104 -0.23 -12.51 10.12
N LEU A 105 0.42 -11.59 9.42
CA LEU A 105 -0.24 -10.42 8.84
C LEU A 105 -1.38 -10.82 7.91
N ALA A 106 -1.13 -11.76 6.98
CA ALA A 106 -2.15 -12.23 6.05
C ALA A 106 -3.37 -12.83 6.75
N GLN A 107 -3.17 -13.49 7.90
CA GLN A 107 -4.27 -14.11 8.67
C GLN A 107 -4.99 -13.12 9.59
N ASN A 108 -4.31 -12.08 10.07
CA ASN A 108 -4.82 -11.21 11.13
C ASN A 108 -5.28 -9.83 10.63
N ILE A 109 -4.95 -9.41 9.40
CA ILE A 109 -5.52 -8.18 8.84
C ILE A 109 -7.02 -8.38 8.61
N LYS A 110 -7.84 -7.56 9.29
CA LYS A 110 -9.30 -7.55 9.21
C LYS A 110 -9.78 -6.12 8.99
N ILE A 111 -10.13 -5.79 7.77
CA ILE A 111 -10.57 -4.46 7.36
C ILE A 111 -11.98 -4.58 6.79
N ASP A 112 -12.86 -3.67 7.16
CA ASP A 112 -14.23 -3.64 6.65
C ASP A 112 -14.25 -3.62 5.10
N GLY A 113 -15.11 -4.43 4.48
CA GLY A 113 -15.19 -4.56 3.02
C GLY A 113 -14.04 -5.34 2.36
N ILE A 114 -12.97 -5.72 3.09
CA ILE A 114 -11.97 -6.66 2.59
C ILE A 114 -12.48 -8.08 2.78
N VAL A 115 -12.69 -8.78 1.68
CA VAL A 115 -13.28 -10.14 1.67
C VAL A 115 -12.25 -11.24 1.86
N LYS A 116 -10.98 -10.98 1.52
CA LYS A 116 -9.89 -11.94 1.65
C LYS A 116 -8.57 -11.20 1.83
N SER A 117 -7.74 -11.70 2.74
CA SER A 117 -6.33 -11.32 2.88
C SER A 117 -5.47 -12.57 2.73
N GLU A 118 -4.45 -12.53 1.88
CA GLU A 118 -3.56 -13.66 1.66
C GLU A 118 -2.13 -13.22 1.35
N ARG A 119 -1.20 -14.16 1.48
CA ARG A 119 0.19 -13.97 1.05
C ARG A 119 0.28 -13.86 -0.47
N ASP A 120 1.08 -12.90 -0.92
CA ASP A 120 1.55 -12.85 -2.30
C ASP A 120 3.07 -13.09 -2.32
N THR A 121 3.44 -14.37 -2.35
CA THR A 121 4.83 -14.81 -2.22
C THR A 121 5.72 -14.39 -3.39
N ALA A 122 5.16 -13.91 -4.48
CA ALA A 122 5.93 -13.34 -5.60
C ALA A 122 6.75 -12.09 -5.20
N PHE A 123 6.40 -11.49 -4.07
CA PHE A 123 7.09 -10.32 -3.49
C PHE A 123 8.01 -10.66 -2.33
N ASP A 124 8.19 -11.96 -2.04
CA ASP A 124 9.16 -12.39 -1.04
C ASP A 124 10.58 -12.35 -1.64
N ASP A 125 11.53 -11.80 -0.91
CA ASP A 125 12.94 -11.96 -1.23
C ASP A 125 13.53 -13.22 -0.53
N ASP A 126 14.70 -13.66 -0.95
CA ASP A 126 15.38 -14.87 -0.42
C ASP A 126 15.64 -14.82 1.09
N LYS A 127 15.61 -13.63 1.67
CA LYS A 127 15.88 -13.40 3.10
C LYS A 127 14.63 -12.98 3.86
N TYR A 128 13.47 -12.93 3.22
CA TYR A 128 12.23 -12.39 3.78
C TYR A 128 12.41 -10.97 4.35
N ARG A 129 13.19 -10.12 3.66
CA ARG A 129 13.31 -8.70 3.98
C ARG A 129 12.14 -7.90 3.44
N SER A 130 11.52 -8.40 2.37
CA SER A 130 10.23 -7.96 1.85
C SER A 130 9.28 -9.15 1.72
N GLY A 131 7.99 -8.88 1.79
CA GLY A 131 6.94 -9.86 1.59
C GLY A 131 5.63 -9.19 1.21
N GLY A 132 4.85 -9.87 0.36
CA GLY A 132 3.57 -9.37 -0.15
C GLY A 132 2.37 -9.88 0.66
N ILE A 133 1.44 -8.98 0.94
CA ILE A 133 0.10 -9.29 1.43
C ILE A 133 -0.91 -8.68 0.46
N ARG A 134 -1.82 -9.49 -0.07
CA ARG A 134 -2.85 -9.01 -0.99
C ARG A 134 -4.20 -8.97 -0.31
N LEU A 135 -4.85 -7.81 -0.39
CA LEU A 135 -6.15 -7.53 0.20
C LEU A 135 -7.19 -7.42 -0.91
N TYR A 136 -8.15 -8.33 -0.94
CA TYR A 136 -9.19 -8.37 -1.96
C TYR A 136 -10.46 -7.72 -1.46
N TYR A 137 -11.07 -6.92 -2.32
CA TYR A 137 -12.36 -6.29 -2.13
C TYR A 137 -13.31 -6.64 -3.28
N GLN A 138 -14.61 -6.46 -3.08
CA GLN A 138 -15.58 -6.64 -4.16
C GLN A 138 -15.65 -5.39 -5.04
N THR A 139 -15.72 -5.59 -6.34
CA THR A 139 -15.89 -4.52 -7.32
C THR A 139 -16.75 -5.01 -8.50
N SER A 140 -17.55 -4.09 -9.06
CA SER A 140 -18.33 -4.34 -10.28
C SER A 140 -17.51 -4.08 -11.56
N TYR A 141 -16.28 -3.59 -11.43
CA TYR A 141 -15.44 -3.23 -12.55
C TYR A 141 -14.41 -4.32 -12.84
N ASN A 142 -14.28 -4.69 -14.10
CA ASN A 142 -13.26 -5.63 -14.53
C ASN A 142 -11.88 -5.00 -14.55
N ASN A 143 -10.89 -5.68 -14.04
CA ASN A 143 -9.50 -5.24 -14.15
C ASN A 143 -9.00 -5.43 -15.61
N PRO A 144 -8.41 -4.40 -16.23
CA PRO A 144 -7.59 -4.58 -17.42
C PRO A 144 -6.45 -5.58 -17.14
N LYS A 145 -5.94 -6.24 -18.18
CA LYS A 145 -4.88 -7.28 -18.04
C LYS A 145 -3.64 -6.80 -17.27
N ASP A 146 -3.37 -5.50 -17.30
CA ASP A 146 -2.19 -4.89 -16.68
C ASP A 146 -2.42 -4.44 -15.22
N ILE A 147 -3.65 -4.53 -14.71
CA ILE A 147 -4.00 -4.14 -13.34
C ILE A 147 -4.30 -5.39 -12.52
N LYS A 148 -3.51 -5.63 -11.49
CA LYS A 148 -3.71 -6.79 -10.60
C LYS A 148 -4.92 -6.61 -9.69
N ASP A 149 -5.57 -7.71 -9.32
CA ASP A 149 -6.70 -7.69 -8.38
C ASP A 149 -6.25 -7.28 -6.97
N GLY A 150 -7.16 -6.63 -6.26
CA GLY A 150 -6.96 -6.22 -4.86
C GLY A 150 -5.92 -5.11 -4.68
N ILE A 151 -5.52 -4.90 -3.43
CA ILE A 151 -4.47 -3.98 -3.01
C ILE A 151 -3.29 -4.80 -2.51
N LEU A 152 -2.10 -4.57 -3.05
CA LEU A 152 -0.87 -5.16 -2.56
C LEU A 152 -0.28 -4.28 -1.45
N LEU A 153 -0.03 -4.89 -0.29
CA LEU A 153 0.88 -4.36 0.71
C LEU A 153 2.24 -5.01 0.48
N GLU A 154 3.21 -4.24 0.02
CA GLU A 154 4.61 -4.66 -0.03
C GLU A 154 5.26 -4.29 1.29
N VAL A 155 5.34 -5.26 2.19
CA VAL A 155 5.80 -5.05 3.56
C VAL A 155 7.28 -5.32 3.65
N GLY A 156 8.06 -4.37 4.18
CA GLY A 156 9.49 -4.51 4.36
C GLY A 156 9.96 -4.08 5.74
N PHE A 157 11.27 -4.21 5.99
CA PHE A 157 11.93 -3.85 7.25
C PHE A 157 13.01 -2.78 7.05
N ASP A 158 12.99 -2.08 5.92
CA ASP A 158 13.91 -0.98 5.69
C ASP A 158 13.54 0.23 6.54
N ASP A 159 14.56 0.95 7.00
CA ASP A 159 14.37 2.21 7.71
C ASP A 159 13.65 3.24 6.82
N VAL A 160 12.65 3.90 7.38
CA VAL A 160 11.78 4.88 6.71
C VAL A 160 11.92 6.24 7.40
N THR A 161 13.14 6.59 7.82
CA THR A 161 13.45 7.89 8.45
C THR A 161 14.40 8.72 7.57
N PRO A 162 14.24 10.05 7.54
CA PRO A 162 13.17 10.84 8.19
C PRO A 162 11.82 10.69 7.51
N ASN A 163 10.75 10.74 8.31
CA ASN A 163 9.36 10.70 7.85
C ASN A 163 8.53 11.83 8.47
N PHE A 164 7.38 12.12 7.87
CA PHE A 164 6.49 13.17 8.33
C PHE A 164 5.03 12.70 8.27
N PRO A 165 4.19 13.09 9.24
CA PRO A 165 2.78 12.72 9.25
C PRO A 165 2.02 13.39 8.09
N LYS A 166 1.23 12.59 7.38
CA LYS A 166 0.36 13.02 6.29
C LYS A 166 -1.03 12.43 6.45
N THR A 167 -2.02 13.11 5.87
CA THR A 167 -3.35 12.54 5.71
C THR A 167 -3.46 11.97 4.30
N VAL A 168 -3.82 10.70 4.22
CA VAL A 168 -4.09 10.02 2.95
C VAL A 168 -5.59 9.99 2.72
N SER A 169 -6.03 10.60 1.62
CA SER A 169 -7.40 10.61 1.16
C SER A 169 -7.53 9.93 -0.20
N SER A 170 -8.75 9.89 -0.75
CA SER A 170 -9.04 9.37 -2.08
C SER A 170 -9.94 10.32 -2.86
N TRP A 171 -9.87 10.25 -4.19
CA TRP A 171 -10.72 11.06 -5.06
C TRP A 171 -12.20 10.84 -4.78
N ALA A 172 -12.61 9.58 -4.57
CA ALA A 172 -13.99 9.24 -4.29
C ALA A 172 -14.47 9.81 -2.94
N TYR A 173 -13.63 9.72 -1.90
CA TYR A 173 -13.95 10.28 -0.60
C TYR A 173 -14.05 11.82 -0.66
N ASP A 174 -13.05 12.50 -1.23
CA ASP A 174 -12.99 13.98 -1.33
C ASP A 174 -14.14 14.59 -2.13
N TYR A 175 -14.68 13.81 -3.07
CA TYR A 175 -15.86 14.19 -3.83
C TYR A 175 -17.15 13.97 -3.03
N ALA A 176 -17.28 12.81 -2.39
CA ALA A 176 -18.47 12.39 -1.68
C ALA A 176 -18.72 13.22 -0.41
N GLU A 177 -17.67 13.51 0.38
CA GLU A 177 -17.80 14.26 1.66
C GLU A 177 -18.46 15.64 1.51
N LYS A 178 -18.40 16.22 0.32
CA LYS A 178 -19.02 17.52 0.01
C LYS A 178 -20.51 17.43 -0.32
N LYS A 179 -21.03 16.23 -0.55
CA LYS A 179 -22.37 16.01 -1.14
C LYS A 179 -23.26 15.12 -0.28
N ILE A 180 -22.68 14.20 0.45
CA ILE A 180 -23.41 13.22 1.26
C ILE A 180 -22.72 13.02 2.61
N ASP A 181 -23.50 12.61 3.59
CA ASP A 181 -22.98 12.29 4.93
C ASP A 181 -22.42 10.86 4.94
N ILE A 182 -21.09 10.75 5.05
CA ILE A 182 -20.35 9.48 5.05
C ILE A 182 -19.37 9.44 6.22
N ARG A 183 -19.07 8.23 6.66
CA ARG A 183 -18.07 8.00 7.70
C ARG A 183 -16.67 8.34 7.20
N ASP A 184 -15.95 9.19 7.95
CA ASP A 184 -14.56 9.53 7.63
C ASP A 184 -13.65 8.31 7.83
N ASN A 185 -13.07 7.84 6.72
CA ASN A 185 -12.12 6.74 6.65
C ASN A 185 -10.79 7.14 5.99
N ARG A 186 -10.45 8.43 6.06
CA ARG A 186 -9.11 8.89 5.68
C ARG A 186 -8.08 8.37 6.67
N ALA A 187 -6.95 7.91 6.18
CA ALA A 187 -5.83 7.53 7.03
C ALA A 187 -5.08 8.80 7.47
N LYS A 188 -5.20 9.17 8.76
CA LYS A 188 -4.62 10.40 9.32
C LYS A 188 -3.30 10.11 10.01
N ASN A 189 -2.39 11.10 9.97
CA ASN A 189 -1.07 11.00 10.61
C ASN A 189 -0.23 9.79 10.14
N VAL A 190 -0.41 9.37 8.88
CA VAL A 190 0.42 8.33 8.27
C VAL A 190 1.84 8.87 8.15
N LEU A 191 2.80 8.19 8.76
CA LEU A 191 4.21 8.57 8.65
C LEU A 191 4.72 8.24 7.25
N CYS A 192 4.98 9.25 6.45
CA CYS A 192 5.42 9.14 5.07
C CYS A 192 6.90 9.49 4.95
N TYR A 193 7.68 8.59 4.34
CA TYR A 193 9.11 8.77 4.09
C TYR A 193 9.38 10.04 3.28
N HIS A 194 10.40 10.78 3.67
CA HIS A 194 10.74 12.06 3.03
C HIS A 194 11.05 11.87 1.54
N PRO A 195 10.43 12.68 0.65
CA PRO A 195 10.50 12.45 -0.80
C PRO A 195 11.90 12.56 -1.38
N GLY A 196 12.78 13.40 -0.82
CA GLY A 196 14.17 13.53 -1.23
C GLY A 196 14.95 12.21 -1.02
N TYR A 197 14.70 11.50 0.07
CA TYR A 197 15.34 10.20 0.33
C TYR A 197 14.77 9.12 -0.60
N THR A 198 13.46 9.13 -0.84
CA THR A 198 12.84 8.25 -1.85
C THR A 198 13.47 8.46 -3.23
N LEU A 199 13.76 9.71 -3.63
CA LEU A 199 14.44 10.00 -4.90
C LEU A 199 15.86 9.42 -4.92
N VAL A 200 16.64 9.62 -3.85
CA VAL A 200 18.02 9.09 -3.75
C VAL A 200 18.03 7.56 -3.84
N GLU A 201 17.12 6.87 -3.15
CA GLU A 201 17.00 5.41 -3.23
C GLU A 201 16.64 4.92 -4.64
N LYS A 202 15.74 5.62 -5.33
CA LYS A 202 15.39 5.29 -6.74
C LYS A 202 16.59 5.50 -7.67
N LEU A 203 17.35 6.59 -7.52
CA LEU A 203 18.57 6.82 -8.31
C LEU A 203 19.62 5.75 -8.03
N GLN A 204 19.81 5.35 -6.78
CA GLN A 204 20.72 4.27 -6.40
C GLN A 204 20.29 2.92 -7.01
N THR A 205 18.99 2.63 -7.00
CA THR A 205 18.43 1.41 -7.61
C THR A 205 18.69 1.38 -9.12
N ILE A 206 18.43 2.49 -9.82
CA ILE A 206 18.69 2.64 -11.26
C ILE A 206 20.18 2.47 -11.56
N SER A 207 21.04 3.17 -10.82
CA SER A 207 22.50 3.07 -10.98
C SER A 207 23.00 1.62 -10.76
N THR A 208 22.46 0.93 -9.76
CA THR A 208 22.83 -0.47 -9.47
C THR A 208 22.37 -1.41 -10.58
N LYS A 209 21.16 -1.26 -11.08
CA LYS A 209 20.64 -2.03 -12.21
C LYS A 209 21.47 -1.80 -13.47
N PHE A 210 21.77 -0.54 -13.79
CA PHE A 210 22.59 -0.18 -14.94
C PHE A 210 23.99 -0.83 -14.87
N ARG A 211 24.67 -0.74 -13.74
CA ARG A 211 26.00 -1.39 -13.56
C ARG A 211 25.94 -2.91 -13.73
N LYS A 212 24.87 -3.56 -13.23
CA LYS A 212 24.68 -5.01 -13.42
C LYS A 212 24.47 -5.36 -14.89
N GLN A 213 23.63 -4.62 -15.61
CA GLN A 213 23.40 -4.83 -17.05
C GLN A 213 24.68 -4.60 -17.85
N GLN A 214 25.46 -3.56 -17.50
CA GLN A 214 26.75 -3.30 -18.12
C GLN A 214 27.74 -4.46 -17.93
N ALA A 215 27.84 -4.99 -16.72
CA ALA A 215 28.71 -6.12 -16.41
C ALA A 215 28.29 -7.42 -17.08
N GLN A 216 27.00 -7.59 -17.39
CA GLN A 216 26.42 -8.77 -18.04
C GLN A 216 26.34 -8.63 -19.57
N GLY A 217 26.68 -7.46 -20.14
CA GLY A 217 26.56 -7.18 -21.58
C GLY A 217 25.10 -7.19 -22.10
N THR A 218 24.12 -7.08 -21.20
CA THR A 218 22.69 -7.13 -21.50
C THR A 218 22.08 -5.73 -21.49
N PHE A 219 22.46 -4.90 -22.46
CA PHE A 219 21.71 -3.64 -22.68
C PHE A 219 20.50 -3.94 -23.55
N SER A 220 19.30 -3.68 -23.02
CA SER A 220 18.05 -3.63 -23.79
C SER A 220 17.60 -2.20 -23.94
#